data_47136b683be1276e13da3b98e349bc2c
#
_entry.id   47136b683be1276e13da3b98e349bc2c
#
_cell.length_a   1.000
_cell.length_b   1.000
_cell.length_c   1.000
_cell.angle_alpha   90.00
_cell.angle_beta   90.00
_cell.angle_gamma   90.00
#
_symmetry.space_group_name_H-M   'P 1'
#
loop_
_entity.id
_entity.type
_entity.pdbx_description
1 polymer ?
#
loop_
_entity_poly.entity_id
_entity_poly.type
_entity_poly.pdbx_seq_one_letter_code
_entity_poly.pdbx_strand_id
1 'polypeptide(L)'
;MSETELKNGRAMRRKLLGGAYVDRIAATTYKDPPMQKFINLASETIFGALWTRPGLDLKTRTLITVISDVATGSDEELEIHLRMALRQGWTEEELTEAILHLLGYVGAPLVRGAMLVATKLFQEVRQEVRQEIPQESHGEMREDGSRS
;
A
#
# COMPACT_ATOMS: atom_id res chain seq x y z
N MET A 1 -5.46 27.65 2.55
CA MET A 1 -5.08 26.31 3.01
C MET A 1 -5.49 26.15 4.47
N SER A 2 -6.28 25.12 4.79
CA SER A 2 -6.68 24.85 6.17
C SER A 2 -5.58 24.02 6.87
N GLU A 3 -4.97 24.56 7.93
CA GLU A 3 -3.96 23.83 8.72
C GLU A 3 -4.53 22.56 9.33
N THR A 4 -5.79 22.58 9.71
CA THR A 4 -6.48 21.42 10.29
C THR A 4 -6.61 20.30 9.26
N GLU A 5 -7.04 20.60 8.04
CA GLU A 5 -7.16 19.60 6.96
C GLU A 5 -5.80 19.04 6.56
N LEU A 6 -4.78 19.88 6.45
CA LEU A 6 -3.42 19.45 6.19
C LEU A 6 -2.90 18.49 7.27
N LYS A 7 -3.09 18.83 8.55
CA LYS A 7 -2.70 18.00 9.68
C LYS A 7 -3.43 16.66 9.66
N ASN A 8 -4.74 16.68 9.46
CA ASN A 8 -5.57 15.49 9.37
C ASN A 8 -5.18 14.62 8.18
N GLY A 9 -4.87 15.23 7.04
CA GLY A 9 -4.41 14.54 5.85
C GLY A 9 -3.07 13.85 6.02
N ARG A 10 -2.12 14.49 6.67
CA ARG A 10 -0.83 13.87 7.02
C ARG A 10 -1.01 12.68 7.97
N ALA A 11 -1.88 12.80 8.96
CA ALA A 11 -2.22 11.70 9.86
C ALA A 11 -2.91 10.55 9.12
N MET A 12 -3.83 10.85 8.21
CA MET A 12 -4.51 9.85 7.37
C MET A 12 -3.52 9.10 6.47
N ARG A 13 -2.61 9.79 5.81
CA ARG A 13 -1.56 9.15 5.00
C ARG A 13 -0.71 8.19 5.82
N ARG A 14 -0.30 8.57 7.02
CA ARG A 14 0.47 7.69 7.91
C ARG A 14 -0.33 6.47 8.33
N LYS A 15 -1.63 6.62 8.57
CA LYS A 15 -2.53 5.51 8.88
C LYS A 15 -2.66 4.53 7.71
N LEU A 16 -2.82 5.04 6.49
CA LEU A 16 -3.03 4.24 5.28
C LEU A 16 -1.75 3.55 4.78
N LEU A 17 -0.63 4.24 4.81
CA LEU A 17 0.64 3.78 4.22
C LEU A 17 1.66 3.25 5.23
N GLY A 18 1.51 3.61 6.50
CA GLY A 18 2.48 3.33 7.55
C GLY A 18 3.55 4.41 7.68
N GLY A 19 3.95 4.69 8.93
CA GLY A 19 4.88 5.77 9.24
C GLY A 19 6.25 5.62 8.59
N ALA A 20 6.84 4.43 8.62
CA ALA A 20 8.15 4.17 8.02
C ALA A 20 8.18 4.40 6.50
N TYR A 21 7.15 3.96 5.80
CA TYR A 21 7.00 4.21 4.37
C TYR A 21 6.85 5.70 4.06
N VAL A 22 5.98 6.40 4.79
CA VAL A 22 5.76 7.85 4.62
C VAL A 22 7.04 8.63 4.86
N ASP A 23 7.80 8.33 5.90
CA ASP A 23 9.07 8.99 6.21
C ASP A 23 10.10 8.75 5.10
N ARG A 24 10.19 7.54 4.56
CA ARG A 24 11.10 7.20 3.45
C ARG A 24 10.78 7.98 2.18
N ILE A 25 9.52 8.04 1.76
CA ILE A 25 9.13 8.77 0.55
C ILE A 25 9.22 10.28 0.73
N ALA A 26 9.05 10.80 1.93
CA ALA A 26 9.28 12.22 2.25
C ALA A 26 10.76 12.60 2.03
N ALA A 27 11.69 11.71 2.37
CA ALA A 27 13.13 11.94 2.22
C ALA A 27 13.64 11.66 0.78
N THR A 28 12.87 11.04 -0.06
CA THR A 28 13.25 10.63 -1.42
C THR A 28 12.37 11.27 -2.48
N THR A 29 11.17 10.77 -2.70
CA THR A 29 10.24 11.20 -3.74
C THR A 29 9.75 12.64 -3.57
N TYR A 30 9.48 13.05 -2.33
CA TYR A 30 8.89 14.35 -2.00
C TYR A 30 9.87 15.36 -1.42
N LYS A 31 11.18 15.17 -1.59
CA LYS A 31 12.19 16.07 -1.04
C LYS A 31 12.33 17.42 -1.78
N ASP A 32 12.06 17.41 -3.08
CA ASP A 32 12.24 18.61 -3.92
C ASP A 32 11.01 19.53 -3.90
N PRO A 33 11.18 20.85 -4.08
CA PRO A 33 10.10 21.82 -3.92
C PRO A 33 8.82 21.55 -4.74
N PRO A 34 8.87 21.13 -6.01
CA PRO A 34 7.64 20.82 -6.75
C PRO A 34 6.85 19.67 -6.11
N MET A 35 7.53 18.62 -5.70
CA MET A 35 6.89 17.45 -5.06
C MET A 35 6.43 17.75 -3.63
N GLN A 36 7.09 18.64 -2.91
CA GLN A 36 6.61 19.12 -1.62
C GLN A 36 5.29 19.91 -1.76
N LYS A 37 5.19 20.78 -2.75
CA LYS A 37 3.94 21.49 -3.07
C LYS A 37 2.82 20.53 -3.41
N PHE A 38 3.11 19.55 -4.27
CA PHE A 38 2.14 18.52 -4.65
C PHE A 38 1.64 17.73 -3.44
N ILE A 39 2.56 17.18 -2.62
CA ILE A 39 2.14 16.31 -1.51
C ILE A 39 1.44 17.08 -0.38
N ASN A 40 1.76 18.33 -0.17
CA ASN A 40 1.05 19.17 0.79
C ASN A 40 -0.37 19.45 0.33
N LEU A 41 -0.57 19.81 -0.93
CA LEU A 41 -1.90 20.03 -1.50
C LEU A 41 -2.72 18.73 -1.52
N ALA A 42 -2.12 17.62 -1.93
CA ALA A 42 -2.77 16.31 -1.92
C ALA A 42 -3.12 15.85 -0.49
N SER A 43 -2.25 16.12 0.48
CA SER A 43 -2.53 15.81 1.89
C SER A 43 -3.71 16.59 2.43
N GLU A 44 -3.84 17.85 2.07
CA GLU A 44 -4.98 18.69 2.49
C GLU A 44 -6.28 18.26 1.80
N THR A 45 -6.26 18.20 0.47
CA THR A 45 -7.49 18.06 -0.33
C THR A 45 -7.96 16.61 -0.45
N ILE A 46 -7.05 15.68 -0.71
CA ILE A 46 -7.40 14.26 -0.89
C ILE A 46 -7.50 13.58 0.48
N PHE A 47 -6.42 13.55 1.22
CA PHE A 47 -6.38 12.80 2.48
C PHE A 47 -7.07 13.52 3.64
N GLY A 48 -7.01 14.84 3.69
CA GLY A 48 -7.64 15.65 4.75
C GLY A 48 -9.13 15.87 4.54
N ALA A 49 -9.56 16.14 3.32
CA ALA A 49 -10.96 16.45 3.03
C ALA A 49 -11.74 15.25 2.46
N LEU A 50 -11.18 14.49 1.52
CA LEU A 50 -11.91 13.41 0.84
C LEU A 50 -11.91 12.10 1.63
N TRP A 51 -10.75 11.60 2.05
CA TRP A 51 -10.62 10.32 2.75
C TRP A 51 -11.22 10.31 4.16
N THR A 52 -11.41 11.47 4.76
CA THR A 52 -12.02 11.62 6.08
C THR A 52 -13.56 11.67 6.06
N ARG A 53 -14.16 11.67 4.88
CA ARG A 53 -15.64 11.69 4.75
C ARG A 53 -16.27 10.42 5.32
N PRO A 54 -17.42 10.54 6.04
CA PRO A 54 -17.99 9.39 6.77
C PRO A 54 -18.81 8.40 5.91
N GLY A 55 -19.02 8.66 4.64
CA GLY A 55 -19.97 7.89 3.81
C GLY A 55 -19.49 6.48 3.41
N LEU A 56 -18.18 6.21 3.49
CA LEU A 56 -17.56 4.90 3.18
C LEU A 56 -16.41 4.65 4.16
N ASP A 57 -16.16 3.39 4.47
CA ASP A 57 -14.99 3.01 5.26
C ASP A 57 -13.67 3.11 4.44
N LEU A 58 -12.54 3.08 5.13
CA LEU A 58 -11.24 3.21 4.49
C LEU A 58 -10.90 2.01 3.60
N LYS A 59 -11.31 0.82 3.97
CA LYS A 59 -11.07 -0.41 3.21
C LYS A 59 -11.78 -0.35 1.85
N THR A 60 -13.03 0.08 1.81
CA THR A 60 -13.80 0.27 0.58
C THR A 60 -13.24 1.40 -0.28
N ARG A 61 -12.88 2.55 0.33
CA ARG A 61 -12.23 3.66 -0.39
C ARG A 61 -10.94 3.21 -1.07
N THR A 62 -10.14 2.41 -0.39
CA THR A 62 -8.90 1.88 -0.95
C THR A 62 -9.15 0.99 -2.16
N LEU A 63 -10.14 0.10 -2.11
CA LEU A 63 -10.50 -0.73 -3.26
C LEU A 63 -10.96 0.10 -4.46
N ILE A 64 -11.81 1.10 -4.23
CA ILE A 64 -12.25 2.03 -5.29
C ILE A 64 -11.05 2.70 -5.95
N THR A 65 -10.06 3.12 -5.16
CA THR A 65 -8.83 3.75 -5.66
C THR A 65 -7.98 2.78 -6.49
N VAL A 66 -7.82 1.55 -6.04
CA VAL A 66 -7.16 0.47 -6.80
C VAL A 66 -7.86 0.25 -8.16
N ILE A 67 -9.18 0.16 -8.18
CA ILE A 67 -9.95 -0.02 -9.41
C ILE A 67 -9.77 1.16 -10.37
N SER A 68 -9.75 2.39 -9.85
CA SER A 68 -9.47 3.59 -10.64
C SER A 68 -8.09 3.53 -11.30
N ASP A 69 -7.06 3.11 -10.57
CA ASP A 69 -5.70 2.99 -11.10
C ASP A 69 -5.62 1.96 -12.24
N VAL A 70 -6.27 0.83 -12.09
CA VAL A 70 -6.34 -0.20 -13.15
C VAL A 70 -7.03 0.36 -14.39
N ALA A 71 -8.18 0.99 -14.22
CA ALA A 71 -8.98 1.52 -15.32
C ALA A 71 -8.27 2.65 -16.10
N THR A 72 -7.40 3.40 -15.45
CA THR A 72 -6.64 4.50 -16.04
C THR A 72 -5.21 4.13 -16.46
N GLY A 73 -4.77 2.90 -16.22
CA GLY A 73 -3.41 2.46 -16.53
C GLY A 73 -2.33 3.15 -15.68
N SER A 74 -2.65 3.55 -14.46
CA SER A 74 -1.78 4.29 -13.54
C SER A 74 -0.93 3.33 -12.71
N ASP A 75 0.06 2.67 -13.31
CA ASP A 75 0.81 1.58 -12.71
C ASP A 75 1.59 1.98 -11.45
N GLU A 76 2.21 3.16 -11.43
CA GLU A 76 2.95 3.66 -10.26
C GLU A 76 2.00 3.92 -9.07
N GLU A 77 0.85 4.52 -9.33
CA GLU A 77 -0.20 4.75 -8.32
C GLU A 77 -0.80 3.42 -7.83
N LEU A 78 -1.00 2.48 -8.74
CA LEU A 78 -1.51 1.14 -8.41
C LEU A 78 -0.62 0.43 -7.38
N GLU A 79 0.69 0.51 -7.52
CA GLU A 79 1.63 -0.08 -6.56
C GLU A 79 1.42 0.48 -5.14
N ILE A 80 1.29 1.80 -5.04
CA ILE A 80 1.03 2.49 -3.76
C ILE A 80 -0.30 2.03 -3.15
N HIS A 81 -1.36 2.02 -3.95
CA HIS A 81 -2.71 1.73 -3.48
C HIS A 81 -2.96 0.24 -3.21
N LEU A 82 -2.29 -0.67 -3.91
CA LEU A 82 -2.28 -2.09 -3.55
C LEU A 82 -1.60 -2.33 -2.20
N ARG A 83 -0.52 -1.62 -1.91
CA ARG A 83 0.13 -1.66 -0.60
C ARG A 83 -0.83 -1.17 0.51
N MET A 84 -1.54 -0.07 0.26
CA MET A 84 -2.60 0.41 1.16
C MET A 84 -3.71 -0.63 1.36
N ALA A 85 -4.14 -1.28 0.28
CA ALA A 85 -5.19 -2.30 0.32
C ALA A 85 -4.79 -3.50 1.20
N LEU A 86 -3.57 -4.01 1.06
CA LEU A 86 -3.05 -5.07 1.92
C LEU A 86 -3.02 -4.65 3.40
N ARG A 87 -2.62 -3.43 3.69
CA ARG A 87 -2.64 -2.88 5.05
C ARG A 87 -4.05 -2.74 5.63
N GLN A 88 -5.06 -2.52 4.78
CA GLN A 88 -6.48 -2.43 5.19
C GLN A 88 -7.14 -3.81 5.35
N GLY A 89 -6.41 -4.89 5.08
CA GLY A 89 -6.88 -6.25 5.26
C GLY A 89 -7.45 -6.92 4.00
N TRP A 90 -7.33 -6.31 2.82
CA TRP A 90 -7.56 -7.00 1.58
C TRP A 90 -6.50 -8.07 1.37
N THR A 91 -6.90 -9.26 0.92
CA THR A 91 -5.97 -10.35 0.60
C THR A 91 -5.46 -10.23 -0.84
N GLU A 92 -4.31 -10.86 -1.11
CA GLU A 92 -3.78 -10.97 -2.48
C GLU A 92 -4.80 -11.61 -3.42
N GLU A 93 -5.51 -12.63 -2.96
CA GLU A 93 -6.55 -13.32 -3.75
C GLU A 93 -7.72 -12.40 -4.07
N GLU A 94 -8.25 -11.68 -3.08
CA GLU A 94 -9.34 -10.73 -3.26
C GLU A 94 -8.95 -9.61 -4.24
N LEU A 95 -7.76 -9.06 -4.12
CA LEU A 95 -7.25 -8.03 -5.02
C LEU A 95 -7.03 -8.56 -6.44
N THR A 96 -6.51 -9.78 -6.58
CA THR A 96 -6.38 -10.47 -7.86
C THR A 96 -7.73 -10.63 -8.53
N GLU A 97 -8.74 -11.12 -7.82
CA GLU A 97 -10.10 -11.28 -8.36
C GLU A 97 -10.74 -9.94 -8.74
N ALA A 98 -10.53 -8.88 -7.93
CA ALA A 98 -11.03 -7.55 -8.27
C ALA A 98 -10.42 -7.01 -9.57
N ILE A 99 -9.13 -7.20 -9.79
CA ILE A 99 -8.45 -6.80 -11.02
C ILE A 99 -8.93 -7.65 -12.20
N LEU A 100 -9.02 -8.98 -12.05
CA LEU A 100 -9.51 -9.88 -13.10
C LEU A 100 -10.96 -9.57 -13.52
N HIS A 101 -11.79 -9.17 -12.58
CA HIS A 101 -13.17 -8.76 -12.88
C HIS A 101 -13.24 -7.66 -13.94
N LEU A 102 -12.25 -6.77 -13.96
CA LEU A 102 -12.19 -5.66 -14.92
C LEU A 102 -11.89 -6.08 -16.35
N LEU A 103 -11.54 -7.35 -16.63
CA LEU A 103 -11.39 -7.85 -18.01
C LEU A 103 -12.61 -7.59 -18.86
N GLY A 104 -13.81 -7.70 -18.28
CA GLY A 104 -15.07 -7.46 -18.98
C GLY A 104 -15.43 -5.99 -19.18
N TYR A 105 -14.69 -5.07 -18.59
CA TYR A 105 -15.08 -3.64 -18.53
C TYR A 105 -14.03 -2.70 -19.08
N VAL A 106 -12.73 -2.97 -18.87
CA VAL A 106 -11.63 -2.10 -19.34
C VAL A 106 -10.69 -2.77 -20.31
N GLY A 107 -10.79 -4.10 -20.49
CA GLY A 107 -10.05 -4.85 -21.48
C GLY A 107 -8.72 -5.43 -21.00
N ALA A 108 -8.24 -6.41 -21.76
CA ALA A 108 -7.07 -7.20 -21.41
C ALA A 108 -5.75 -6.40 -21.28
N PRO A 109 -5.44 -5.39 -22.11
CA PRO A 109 -4.18 -4.66 -21.97
C PRO A 109 -4.02 -3.97 -20.61
N LEU A 110 -5.04 -3.30 -20.12
CA LEU A 110 -5.02 -2.63 -18.81
C LEU A 110 -4.93 -3.64 -17.66
N VAL A 111 -5.72 -4.70 -17.71
CA VAL A 111 -5.71 -5.74 -16.69
C VAL A 111 -4.38 -6.49 -16.66
N ARG A 112 -3.79 -6.81 -17.83
CA ARG A 112 -2.47 -7.44 -17.89
C ARG A 112 -1.39 -6.58 -17.23
N GLY A 113 -1.35 -5.28 -17.51
CA GLY A 113 -0.43 -4.34 -16.87
C GLY A 113 -0.60 -4.30 -15.36
N ALA A 114 -1.84 -4.22 -14.89
CA ALA A 114 -2.16 -4.24 -13.47
C ALA A 114 -1.75 -5.56 -12.78
N MET A 115 -1.94 -6.70 -13.44
CA MET A 115 -1.54 -8.01 -12.89
C MET A 115 -0.02 -8.13 -12.76
N LEU A 116 0.76 -7.56 -13.67
CA LEU A 116 2.22 -7.51 -13.56
C LEU A 116 2.66 -6.67 -12.36
N VAL A 117 2.07 -5.51 -12.16
CA VAL A 117 2.32 -4.65 -10.99
C VAL A 117 1.96 -5.38 -9.70
N ALA A 118 0.78 -5.97 -9.63
CA ALA A 118 0.31 -6.71 -8.45
C ALA A 118 1.23 -7.88 -8.10
N THR A 119 1.65 -8.66 -9.09
CA THR A 119 2.54 -9.81 -8.90
C THR A 119 3.86 -9.38 -8.25
N LYS A 120 4.47 -8.34 -8.77
CA LYS A 120 5.73 -7.79 -8.24
C LYS A 120 5.55 -7.28 -6.81
N LEU A 121 4.52 -6.48 -6.58
CA LEU A 121 4.27 -5.89 -5.26
C LEU A 121 3.98 -6.97 -4.21
N PHE A 122 3.17 -7.96 -4.51
CA PHE A 122 2.85 -9.05 -3.59
C PHE A 122 4.11 -9.83 -3.19
N GLN A 123 5.02 -10.07 -4.14
CA GLN A 123 6.31 -10.69 -3.84
C GLN A 123 7.16 -9.84 -2.90
N GLU A 124 7.25 -8.53 -3.15
CA GLU A 124 8.00 -7.60 -2.31
C GLU A 124 7.44 -7.55 -0.88
N VAL A 125 6.14 -7.44 -0.72
CA VAL A 125 5.48 -7.39 0.59
C VAL A 125 5.68 -8.70 1.37
N ARG A 126 5.59 -9.86 0.71
CA ARG A 126 5.86 -11.15 1.34
C ARG A 126 7.30 -11.27 1.83
N GLN A 127 8.26 -10.73 1.07
CA GLN A 127 9.68 -10.70 1.49
C GLN A 127 9.90 -9.76 2.68
N GLU A 128 9.28 -8.58 2.69
CA GLU A 128 9.33 -7.66 3.81
C GLU A 128 8.82 -8.33 5.10
N VAL A 129 7.68 -9.00 5.05
CA VAL A 129 7.11 -9.72 6.20
C VAL A 129 8.03 -10.84 6.71
N ARG A 130 8.67 -11.60 5.81
CA ARG A 130 9.62 -12.64 6.20
C ARG A 130 10.86 -12.10 6.91
N GLN A 131 11.32 -10.91 6.53
CA GLN A 131 12.50 -10.27 7.16
C GLN A 131 12.18 -9.75 8.56
N GLU A 132 10.92 -9.41 8.85
CA GLU A 132 10.46 -8.93 10.15
C GLU A 132 10.24 -10.06 11.16
N ILE A 133 10.12 -11.33 10.72
CA ILE A 133 9.97 -12.48 11.60
C ILE A 133 11.36 -12.85 12.16
N PRO A 134 11.57 -12.82 13.50
CA PRO A 134 12.83 -13.28 14.09
C PRO A 134 13.07 -14.74 13.68
N GLN A 135 14.27 -15.06 13.18
CA GLN A 135 14.67 -16.45 13.02
C GLN A 135 14.71 -17.06 14.41
N GLU A 136 13.79 -17.99 14.70
CA GLU A 136 13.91 -18.83 15.87
C GLU A 136 15.25 -19.56 15.75
N SER A 137 16.17 -19.25 16.66
CA SER A 137 17.44 -19.96 16.77
C SER A 137 17.10 -21.42 16.95
N HIS A 138 17.49 -22.26 16.01
CA HIS A 138 17.53 -23.71 16.21
C HIS A 138 18.47 -23.95 17.37
N GLY A 139 17.90 -24.13 18.55
CA GLY A 139 18.65 -24.58 19.72
C GLY A 139 19.30 -25.91 19.39
N GLU A 140 20.61 -25.93 19.40
CA GLU A 140 21.42 -27.14 19.39
C GLU A 140 20.90 -28.04 20.49
N MET A 141 20.24 -29.16 20.14
CA MET A 141 20.15 -30.29 21.04
C MET A 141 21.57 -30.85 21.21
N ARG A 142 22.20 -30.46 22.28
CA ARG A 142 23.39 -31.20 22.77
C ARG A 142 22.91 -32.56 23.22
N GLU A 143 23.22 -33.58 22.47
CA GLU A 143 23.22 -34.95 22.95
C GLU A 143 24.32 -35.05 24.00
N ASP A 144 23.92 -35.05 25.26
CA ASP A 144 24.80 -35.44 26.33
C ASP A 144 24.88 -36.99 26.37
N GLY A 145 25.93 -37.50 25.75
CA GLY A 145 26.28 -38.90 25.78
C GLY A 145 26.91 -39.25 27.12
N SER A 146 26.12 -39.60 28.11
CA SER A 146 26.60 -40.25 29.33
C SER A 146 26.86 -41.73 29.04
N ARG A 147 28.17 -42.10 28.94
CA ARG A 147 28.64 -43.47 29.11
C ARG A 147 28.76 -43.79 30.60
N SER A 148 28.16 -44.87 31.02
CA SER A 148 28.69 -45.75 32.04
C SER A 148 28.19 -47.16 31.82
#